data_85a10454edc91c9abada82067d4bfab8
#
_entry.id   85a10454edc91c9abada82067d4bfab8
#
_cell.length_a   1.000
_cell.length_b   1.000
_cell.length_c   1.000
_cell.angle_alpha   90.00
_cell.angle_beta   90.00
_cell.angle_gamma   90.00
#
_symmetry.space_group_name_H-M   'P 1'
#
loop_
_entity.id
_entity.type
_entity.pdbx_description
1 polymer ?
#
loop_
_entity_poly.entity_id
_entity_poly.type
_entity_poly.pdbx_seq_one_letter_code
_entity_poly.pdbx_strand_id
1 'polypeptide(L)'
;MMELLEDVFIRCEQCGRIIGIHKEDFDFESYVYDHGENGMGEEIEYRHDGFIECDGCGNEISFRISGYEYPVGAFNYEDSEITGGSFGKEPHMGVIYSRDDFDPNDAYPEYSRVEQLIMEIAQDRDLIYNISPREFEEIIERVFQDEGFETTLTQQTRDGGRDIIATKFEMGKPVVFYIECKRYGRQNSVGVSIVRSLYGVQSADRINKAILVTTGHVTRGVRKFVEDQNTLMSVIDIEEIHELIRRSARKI
;
A
#
# COMPACT_ATOMS: atom_id res chain seq x y z
N MET A 1 13.03 -8.73 10.91
CA MET A 1 14.40 -8.77 11.50
C MET A 1 15.02 -7.38 11.39
N MET A 2 15.66 -6.89 12.45
CA MET A 2 16.34 -5.58 12.45
C MET A 2 17.73 -5.74 11.84
N GLU A 3 18.08 -4.89 10.85
CA GLU A 3 19.37 -4.96 10.14
C GLU A 3 19.91 -3.56 9.85
N LEU A 4 21.19 -3.46 9.56
CA LEU A 4 21.79 -2.23 9.03
C LEU A 4 21.36 -1.99 7.59
N LEU A 5 21.01 -0.74 7.28
CA LEU A 5 20.59 -0.35 5.93
C LEU A 5 21.76 -0.16 4.96
N GLU A 6 22.95 0.17 5.50
CA GLU A 6 24.17 0.46 4.73
C GLU A 6 25.43 -0.02 5.44
N ASP A 7 26.54 -0.12 4.69
CA ASP A 7 27.85 -0.48 5.24
C ASP A 7 28.35 0.57 6.25
N VAL A 8 29.08 0.13 7.28
CA VAL A 8 29.60 0.99 8.34
C VAL A 8 31.06 1.34 8.06
N PHE A 9 31.38 2.62 8.16
CA PHE A 9 32.75 3.12 7.99
C PHE A 9 33.23 3.76 9.31
N ILE A 10 34.33 3.25 9.83
CA ILE A 10 34.95 3.71 11.08
C ILE A 10 36.28 4.38 10.78
N ARG A 11 36.50 5.56 11.31
CA ARG A 11 37.80 6.27 11.28
C ARG A 11 38.55 6.05 12.58
N CYS A 12 39.72 5.44 12.48
CA CYS A 12 40.61 5.27 13.63
C CYS A 12 41.06 6.64 14.17
N GLU A 13 40.91 6.88 15.49
CA GLU A 13 41.29 8.14 16.09
C GLU A 13 42.82 8.34 16.16
N GLN A 14 43.61 7.26 16.21
CA GLN A 14 45.06 7.33 16.35
C GLN A 14 45.77 7.62 15.02
N CYS A 15 45.38 7.01 13.91
CA CYS A 15 46.05 7.18 12.61
C CYS A 15 45.17 7.73 11.47
N GLY A 16 43.89 7.93 11.72
CA GLY A 16 42.94 8.48 10.74
C GLY A 16 42.52 7.50 9.64
N ARG A 17 42.97 6.25 9.69
CA ARG A 17 42.60 5.23 8.69
C ARG A 17 41.12 4.94 8.74
N ILE A 18 40.50 4.75 7.56
CA ILE A 18 39.09 4.37 7.42
C ILE A 18 39.02 2.87 7.26
N ILE A 19 38.18 2.22 8.05
CA ILE A 19 37.89 0.78 8.04
C ILE A 19 36.44 0.64 7.65
N GLY A 20 36.18 -0.13 6.58
CA GLY A 20 34.82 -0.44 6.13
C GLY A 20 34.43 -1.82 6.64
N ILE A 21 33.20 -1.94 7.13
CA ILE A 21 32.58 -3.21 7.56
C ILE A 21 31.29 -3.35 6.78
N HIS A 22 31.13 -4.47 6.09
CA HIS A 22 29.91 -4.72 5.34
C HIS A 22 28.74 -4.97 6.29
N LYS A 23 27.56 -4.44 5.96
CA LYS A 23 26.37 -4.60 6.79
C LYS A 23 25.99 -6.06 7.06
N GLU A 24 26.34 -6.97 6.15
CA GLU A 24 26.10 -8.40 6.26
C GLU A 24 27.02 -9.10 7.28
N ASP A 25 28.08 -8.44 7.73
CA ASP A 25 29.03 -8.95 8.74
C ASP A 25 28.56 -8.65 10.17
N PHE A 26 27.44 -7.95 10.33
CA PHE A 26 26.87 -7.63 11.64
C PHE A 26 25.84 -8.68 12.05
N ASP A 27 26.03 -9.27 13.22
CA ASP A 27 25.12 -10.20 13.86
C ASP A 27 24.49 -9.51 15.08
N PHE A 28 23.17 -9.36 15.10
CA PHE A 28 22.44 -8.65 16.14
C PHE A 28 21.77 -9.63 17.10
N GLU A 29 22.13 -9.52 18.38
CA GLU A 29 21.45 -10.23 19.47
C GLU A 29 20.22 -9.43 19.91
N SER A 30 19.11 -10.11 20.21
CA SER A 30 17.88 -9.48 20.68
C SER A 30 17.71 -9.59 22.20
N TYR A 31 17.30 -8.47 22.82
CA TYR A 31 17.01 -8.37 24.25
C TYR A 31 15.60 -7.81 24.43
N VAL A 32 14.78 -8.48 25.26
CA VAL A 32 13.39 -8.09 25.48
C VAL A 32 13.26 -7.41 26.84
N TYR A 33 12.63 -6.23 26.86
CA TYR A 33 12.33 -5.47 28.05
C TYR A 33 10.82 -5.31 28.21
N ASP A 34 10.27 -5.74 29.36
CA ASP A 34 8.84 -5.59 29.69
C ASP A 34 8.61 -4.26 30.42
N HIS A 35 7.77 -3.38 29.85
CA HIS A 35 7.37 -2.11 30.44
C HIS A 35 6.15 -2.18 31.35
N GLY A 36 5.59 -3.39 31.61
CA GLY A 36 4.48 -3.65 32.52
C GLY A 36 3.13 -3.16 32.03
N GLU A 37 2.13 -3.18 32.92
CA GLU A 37 0.71 -2.91 32.58
C GLU A 37 0.41 -1.50 32.03
N ASN A 38 1.31 -0.53 32.20
CA ASN A 38 1.13 0.85 31.75
C ASN A 38 1.87 1.19 30.44
N GLY A 39 2.57 0.21 29.84
CA GLY A 39 3.29 0.36 28.57
C GLY A 39 2.47 -0.16 27.37
N MET A 40 3.02 0.02 26.17
CA MET A 40 2.47 -0.54 24.94
C MET A 40 2.98 -1.98 24.66
N GLY A 41 3.33 -2.73 25.70
CA GLY A 41 3.87 -4.08 25.61
C GLY A 41 5.39 -4.12 25.80
N GLU A 42 6.03 -5.12 25.19
CA GLU A 42 7.48 -5.33 25.25
C GLU A 42 8.23 -4.39 24.32
N GLU A 43 9.44 -4.01 24.71
CA GLU A 43 10.43 -3.36 23.86
C GLU A 43 11.52 -4.38 23.52
N ILE A 44 11.93 -4.43 22.26
CA ILE A 44 13.02 -5.31 21.81
C ILE A 44 14.20 -4.44 21.38
N GLU A 45 15.34 -4.64 22.05
CA GLU A 45 16.63 -4.11 21.63
C GLU A 45 17.33 -5.15 20.74
N TYR A 46 17.76 -4.75 19.55
CA TYR A 46 18.68 -5.50 18.70
C TYR A 46 20.04 -4.84 18.80
N ARG A 47 21.04 -5.57 19.31
CA ARG A 47 22.35 -5.02 19.66
C ARG A 47 23.49 -5.83 19.05
N HIS A 48 24.46 -5.13 18.49
CA HIS A 48 25.75 -5.65 18.09
C HIS A 48 26.87 -4.94 18.87
N ASP A 49 27.67 -5.72 19.60
CA ASP A 49 28.93 -5.25 20.26
C ASP A 49 30.09 -5.67 19.37
N GLY A 50 30.77 -4.71 18.74
CA GLY A 50 31.89 -4.93 17.83
C GLY A 50 33.25 -4.56 18.42
N PHE A 51 34.26 -5.31 18.00
CA PHE A 51 35.67 -5.02 18.36
C PHE A 51 36.53 -5.24 17.11
N ILE A 52 37.39 -4.24 16.80
CA ILE A 52 38.33 -4.32 15.70
C ILE A 52 39.68 -3.74 16.11
N GLU A 53 40.77 -4.30 15.62
CA GLU A 53 42.10 -3.75 15.73
C GLU A 53 42.45 -3.03 14.41
N CYS A 54 42.91 -1.80 14.48
CA CYS A 54 43.30 -1.04 13.29
C CYS A 54 44.59 -1.64 12.69
N ASP A 55 44.46 -2.19 11.48
CA ASP A 55 45.57 -2.80 10.74
C ASP A 55 46.68 -1.80 10.35
N GLY A 56 46.44 -0.49 10.52
CA GLY A 56 47.44 0.55 10.27
C GLY A 56 48.32 0.90 11.47
N CYS A 57 47.82 0.78 12.71
CA CYS A 57 48.54 1.24 13.90
C CYS A 57 48.33 0.37 15.16
N GLY A 58 47.51 -0.70 15.09
CA GLY A 58 47.23 -1.60 16.20
C GLY A 58 46.28 -0.99 17.28
N ASN A 59 45.65 0.16 16.98
CA ASN A 59 44.71 0.76 17.91
C ASN A 59 43.43 -0.10 18.02
N GLU A 60 43.03 -0.36 19.25
CA GLU A 60 41.78 -1.09 19.57
C GLU A 60 40.59 -0.16 19.46
N ILE A 61 39.58 -0.59 18.71
CA ILE A 61 38.32 0.15 18.51
C ILE A 61 37.18 -0.76 18.91
N SER A 62 36.41 -0.32 19.89
CA SER A 62 35.18 -1.00 20.31
C SER A 62 33.98 -0.12 20.00
N PHE A 63 32.89 -0.75 19.56
CA PHE A 63 31.69 -0.03 19.27
C PHE A 63 30.44 -0.88 19.58
N ARG A 64 29.32 -0.19 19.79
CA ARG A 64 28.01 -0.78 19.95
C ARG A 64 27.05 -0.10 18.98
N ILE A 65 26.19 -0.87 18.36
CA ILE A 65 25.07 -0.39 17.53
C ILE A 65 23.83 -1.07 18.04
N SER A 66 22.81 -0.29 18.38
CA SER A 66 21.53 -0.78 18.89
C SER A 66 20.37 -0.17 18.12
N GLY A 67 19.36 -1.00 17.79
CA GLY A 67 18.07 -0.55 17.27
C GLY A 67 16.94 -1.07 18.14
N TYR A 68 15.89 -0.30 18.29
CA TYR A 68 14.80 -0.58 19.22
C TYR A 68 13.45 -0.66 18.50
N GLU A 69 12.69 -1.70 18.80
CA GLU A 69 11.29 -1.83 18.43
C GLU A 69 10.41 -1.56 19.65
N TYR A 70 9.48 -0.63 19.52
CA TYR A 70 8.48 -0.37 20.55
C TYR A 70 7.28 0.40 19.99
N PRO A 71 6.07 -0.19 20.00
CA PRO A 71 5.77 -1.60 20.34
C PRO A 71 6.44 -2.59 19.38
N VAL A 72 6.44 -3.87 19.73
CA VAL A 72 7.02 -4.93 18.88
C VAL A 72 6.50 -4.83 17.45
N GLY A 73 7.39 -4.88 16.46
CA GLY A 73 7.07 -4.70 15.04
C GLY A 73 7.18 -3.25 14.54
N ALA A 74 7.35 -2.26 15.43
CA ALA A 74 7.52 -0.86 15.03
C ALA A 74 8.92 -0.36 15.41
N PHE A 75 9.73 0.03 14.40
CA PHE A 75 11.01 0.69 14.65
C PHE A 75 10.77 1.98 15.44
N ASN A 76 11.47 2.14 16.55
CA ASN A 76 11.32 3.28 17.45
C ASN A 76 12.50 4.26 17.34
N TYR A 77 13.70 3.80 17.65
CA TYR A 77 14.92 4.59 17.55
C TYR A 77 16.16 3.69 17.42
N GLU A 78 17.28 4.30 17.14
CA GLU A 78 18.61 3.68 17.10
C GLU A 78 19.58 4.45 17.96
N ASP A 79 20.63 3.78 18.44
CA ASP A 79 21.72 4.36 19.20
C ASP A 79 23.04 3.72 18.81
N SER A 80 24.14 4.47 18.92
CA SER A 80 25.47 3.96 18.63
C SER A 80 26.52 4.58 19.55
N GLU A 81 27.45 3.76 20.02
CA GLU A 81 28.59 4.14 20.85
C GLU A 81 29.88 3.63 20.21
N ILE A 82 30.96 4.40 20.29
CA ILE A 82 32.27 4.00 19.79
C ILE A 82 33.38 4.57 20.63
N THR A 83 34.43 3.77 20.84
CA THR A 83 35.66 4.17 21.56
C THR A 83 36.87 3.77 20.70
N GLY A 84 37.88 4.63 20.64
CA GLY A 84 39.11 4.42 19.84
C GLY A 84 38.93 4.80 18.36
N GLY A 85 37.76 5.30 17.99
CA GLY A 85 37.44 5.74 16.63
C GLY A 85 36.21 6.64 16.57
N SER A 86 35.77 6.94 15.38
CA SER A 86 34.50 7.63 15.11
C SER A 86 33.80 7.03 13.89
N PHE A 87 32.48 6.98 13.89
CA PHE A 87 31.74 6.63 12.70
C PHE A 87 31.89 7.71 11.62
N GLY A 88 32.12 7.32 10.39
CA GLY A 88 32.18 8.24 9.24
C GLY A 88 30.80 8.84 8.93
N LYS A 89 29.77 8.05 9.16
CA LYS A 89 28.34 8.38 9.18
C LYS A 89 27.74 7.53 10.28
N GLU A 90 26.79 8.07 11.03
CA GLU A 90 26.05 7.30 12.02
C GLU A 90 25.41 6.08 11.38
N PRO A 91 25.54 4.89 11.97
CA PRO A 91 24.91 3.69 11.47
C PRO A 91 23.39 3.85 11.48
N HIS A 92 22.72 3.45 10.39
CA HIS A 92 21.26 3.46 10.30
C HIS A 92 20.73 2.04 10.25
N MET A 93 19.77 1.76 11.12
CA MET A 93 19.08 0.49 11.22
C MET A 93 17.66 0.57 10.67
N GLY A 94 17.11 -0.57 10.27
CA GLY A 94 15.73 -0.67 9.84
C GLY A 94 15.21 -2.09 9.98
N VAL A 95 13.88 -2.21 10.02
CA VAL A 95 13.23 -3.53 10.02
C VAL A 95 13.10 -4.00 8.58
N ILE A 96 13.80 -5.08 8.25
CA ILE A 96 13.64 -5.77 6.98
C ILE A 96 12.66 -6.92 7.19
N TYR A 97 11.48 -6.76 6.61
CA TYR A 97 10.50 -7.85 6.59
C TYR A 97 10.86 -8.81 5.46
N SER A 98 11.36 -10.00 5.79
CA SER A 98 11.45 -11.06 4.80
C SER A 98 10.04 -11.63 4.55
N ARG A 99 9.75 -12.05 3.31
CA ARG A 99 8.47 -12.70 2.99
C ARG A 99 8.24 -13.99 3.79
N ASP A 100 9.32 -14.58 4.31
CA ASP A 100 9.31 -15.86 5.03
C ASP A 100 9.08 -15.66 6.55
N ASP A 101 9.25 -14.44 7.08
CA ASP A 101 9.02 -14.10 8.49
C ASP A 101 7.55 -13.69 8.78
N PHE A 102 6.69 -13.73 7.78
CA PHE A 102 5.27 -13.42 7.95
C PHE A 102 4.55 -14.64 8.54
N ASP A 103 4.37 -14.68 9.85
CA ASP A 103 3.42 -15.61 10.48
C ASP A 103 2.00 -15.07 10.26
N PRO A 104 1.14 -15.81 9.52
CA PRO A 104 -0.24 -15.37 9.30
C PRO A 104 -1.08 -15.28 10.59
N ASN A 105 -0.54 -15.65 11.77
CA ASN A 105 -1.19 -15.51 13.06
C ASN A 105 -0.73 -14.29 13.86
N ASP A 106 0.29 -13.55 13.41
CA ASP A 106 0.65 -12.28 14.02
C ASP A 106 -0.45 -11.25 13.71
N ALA A 107 -1.11 -10.78 14.76
CA ALA A 107 -2.30 -9.95 14.69
C ALA A 107 -2.00 -8.47 14.28
N TYR A 108 -1.40 -8.28 13.13
CA TYR A 108 -1.62 -7.04 12.39
C TYR A 108 -3.05 -7.08 11.82
N PRO A 109 -3.77 -5.94 11.74
CA PRO A 109 -5.03 -5.94 11.01
C PRO A 109 -4.74 -6.52 9.63
N GLU A 110 -5.25 -7.72 9.38
CA GLU A 110 -5.09 -8.41 8.11
C GLU A 110 -5.83 -7.60 7.06
N TYR A 111 -5.10 -6.66 6.44
CA TYR A 111 -5.66 -5.95 5.31
C TYR A 111 -5.98 -6.97 4.22
N SER A 112 -7.23 -6.99 3.81
CA SER A 112 -7.63 -7.81 2.66
C SER A 112 -6.77 -7.43 1.45
N ARG A 113 -6.62 -8.34 0.49
CA ARG A 113 -5.88 -8.05 -0.75
C ARG A 113 -6.37 -6.77 -1.44
N VAL A 114 -7.67 -6.49 -1.37
CA VAL A 114 -8.29 -5.28 -1.91
C VAL A 114 -7.80 -4.03 -1.17
N GLU A 115 -7.74 -4.06 0.15
CA GLU A 115 -7.25 -2.95 0.97
C GLU A 115 -5.77 -2.66 0.72
N GLN A 116 -4.96 -3.71 0.59
CA GLN A 116 -3.55 -3.58 0.21
C GLN A 116 -3.40 -2.89 -1.16
N LEU A 117 -4.15 -3.34 -2.17
CA LEU A 117 -4.14 -2.73 -3.51
C LEU A 117 -4.60 -1.27 -3.49
N ILE A 118 -5.61 -0.93 -2.69
CA ILE A 118 -6.07 0.45 -2.53
C ILE A 118 -4.95 1.33 -1.97
N MET A 119 -4.23 0.86 -0.94
CA MET A 119 -3.11 1.60 -0.34
C MET A 119 -1.93 1.74 -1.32
N GLU A 120 -1.57 0.66 -2.04
CA GLU A 120 -0.49 0.66 -3.03
C GLU A 120 -0.80 1.62 -4.19
N ILE A 121 -2.02 1.57 -4.76
CA ILE A 121 -2.44 2.45 -5.86
C ILE A 121 -2.56 3.92 -5.41
N ALA A 122 -2.91 4.17 -4.16
CA ALA A 122 -2.94 5.52 -3.61
C ALA A 122 -1.54 6.17 -3.58
N GLN A 123 -0.48 5.36 -3.42
CA GLN A 123 0.93 5.78 -3.44
C GLN A 123 1.50 5.80 -4.87
N ASP A 124 1.26 4.76 -5.65
CA ASP A 124 1.69 4.64 -7.05
C ASP A 124 0.48 4.41 -7.97
N ARG A 125 0.04 5.48 -8.62
CA ARG A 125 -1.13 5.50 -9.53
C ARG A 125 -1.03 4.50 -10.68
N ASP A 126 0.17 4.13 -11.08
CA ASP A 126 0.43 3.31 -12.25
C ASP A 126 0.15 1.82 -12.00
N LEU A 127 0.14 1.40 -10.75
CA LEU A 127 -0.19 0.02 -10.36
C LEU A 127 -1.59 -0.40 -10.79
N ILE A 128 -2.53 0.53 -10.95
CA ILE A 128 -3.90 0.24 -11.42
C ILE A 128 -3.93 -0.42 -12.82
N TYR A 129 -2.89 -0.20 -13.63
CA TYR A 129 -2.78 -0.83 -14.95
C TYR A 129 -2.22 -2.26 -14.90
N ASN A 130 -1.69 -2.70 -13.76
CA ASN A 130 -1.04 -4.00 -13.56
C ASN A 130 -1.93 -5.04 -12.87
N ILE A 131 -3.02 -4.59 -12.21
CA ILE A 131 -3.97 -5.48 -11.54
C ILE A 131 -4.85 -6.23 -12.55
N SER A 132 -5.45 -7.33 -12.13
CA SER A 132 -6.41 -8.07 -12.96
C SER A 132 -7.74 -7.32 -13.12
N PRO A 133 -8.56 -7.62 -14.15
CA PRO A 133 -9.91 -7.06 -14.26
C PRO A 133 -10.75 -7.30 -13.01
N ARG A 134 -10.64 -8.48 -12.39
CA ARG A 134 -11.39 -8.82 -11.19
C ARG A 134 -10.96 -8.02 -9.97
N GLU A 135 -9.66 -7.87 -9.75
CA GLU A 135 -9.14 -7.00 -8.69
C GLU A 135 -9.61 -5.56 -8.88
N PHE A 136 -9.70 -5.09 -10.13
CA PHE A 136 -10.24 -3.76 -10.41
C PHE A 136 -11.72 -3.65 -10.02
N GLU A 137 -12.56 -4.63 -10.37
CA GLU A 137 -13.97 -4.68 -9.96
C GLU A 137 -14.12 -4.67 -8.43
N GLU A 138 -13.31 -5.46 -7.71
CA GLU A 138 -13.30 -5.54 -6.25
C GLU A 138 -12.88 -4.23 -5.59
N ILE A 139 -11.88 -3.53 -6.15
CA ILE A 139 -11.47 -2.20 -5.69
C ILE A 139 -12.60 -1.19 -5.89
N ILE A 140 -13.26 -1.20 -7.05
CA ILE A 140 -14.38 -0.29 -7.31
C ILE A 140 -15.56 -0.61 -6.39
N GLU A 141 -15.86 -1.88 -6.14
CA GLU A 141 -16.87 -2.27 -5.15
C GLU A 141 -16.57 -1.68 -3.77
N ARG A 142 -15.33 -1.87 -3.25
CA ARG A 142 -14.92 -1.33 -1.97
C ARG A 142 -15.01 0.18 -1.92
N VAL A 143 -14.59 0.88 -2.96
CA VAL A 143 -14.71 2.33 -3.07
C VAL A 143 -16.16 2.80 -2.96
N PHE A 144 -17.11 2.11 -3.61
CA PHE A 144 -18.53 2.43 -3.49
C PHE A 144 -19.09 2.12 -2.11
N GLN A 145 -18.63 1.05 -1.44
CA GLN A 145 -18.98 0.76 -0.04
C GLN A 145 -18.52 1.90 0.88
N ASP A 146 -17.30 2.37 0.68
CA ASP A 146 -16.74 3.50 1.43
C ASP A 146 -17.48 4.82 1.20
N GLU A 147 -18.14 4.99 0.03
CA GLU A 147 -19.03 6.11 -0.26
C GLU A 147 -20.47 5.89 0.26
N GLY A 148 -20.71 4.80 1.00
CA GLY A 148 -21.95 4.51 1.70
C GLY A 148 -23.01 3.80 0.84
N PHE A 149 -22.58 3.05 -0.18
CA PHE A 149 -23.47 2.18 -0.94
C PHE A 149 -23.45 0.75 -0.37
N GLU A 150 -24.59 0.08 -0.41
CA GLU A 150 -24.67 -1.38 -0.33
C GLU A 150 -24.39 -1.95 -1.71
N THR A 151 -23.39 -2.86 -1.82
CA THR A 151 -22.92 -3.36 -3.11
C THR A 151 -23.01 -4.87 -3.22
N THR A 152 -23.10 -5.35 -4.45
CA THR A 152 -23.04 -6.78 -4.80
C THR A 152 -22.27 -6.92 -6.10
N LEU A 153 -21.14 -7.64 -6.06
CA LEU A 153 -20.43 -8.08 -7.27
C LEU A 153 -21.20 -9.16 -7.99
N THR A 154 -21.30 -9.05 -9.31
CA THR A 154 -21.95 -10.06 -10.14
C THR A 154 -20.98 -11.19 -10.49
N GLN A 155 -21.53 -12.31 -10.98
CA GLN A 155 -20.70 -13.43 -11.45
C GLN A 155 -20.15 -13.14 -12.86
N GLN A 156 -18.86 -13.44 -13.08
CA GLN A 156 -18.11 -13.13 -14.32
C GLN A 156 -18.70 -13.69 -15.63
N THR A 157 -19.61 -14.64 -15.59
CA THR A 157 -20.02 -15.40 -16.77
C THR A 157 -21.43 -15.10 -17.31
N ARG A 158 -22.26 -14.28 -16.64
CA ARG A 158 -23.62 -13.92 -17.07
C ARG A 158 -24.10 -12.61 -16.41
N ASP A 159 -23.25 -11.62 -16.39
CA ASP A 159 -23.47 -10.35 -15.73
C ASP A 159 -24.47 -9.41 -16.45
N GLY A 160 -24.81 -9.73 -17.69
CA GLY A 160 -25.72 -8.89 -18.50
C GLY A 160 -25.18 -7.49 -18.76
N GLY A 161 -23.84 -7.28 -18.70
CA GLY A 161 -23.21 -5.98 -18.92
C GLY A 161 -23.18 -5.09 -17.67
N ARG A 162 -23.11 -5.70 -16.49
CA ARG A 162 -22.90 -5.03 -15.20
C ARG A 162 -22.01 -5.87 -14.31
N ASP A 163 -21.04 -5.25 -13.70
CA ASP A 163 -20.07 -5.92 -12.80
C ASP A 163 -20.46 -5.75 -11.34
N ILE A 164 -21.06 -4.59 -10.99
CA ILE A 164 -21.49 -4.27 -9.62
C ILE A 164 -22.90 -3.71 -9.63
N ILE A 165 -23.72 -4.16 -8.69
CA ILE A 165 -24.99 -3.55 -8.34
C ILE A 165 -24.76 -2.77 -7.05
N ALA A 166 -24.97 -1.45 -7.07
CA ALA A 166 -24.83 -0.59 -5.91
C ALA A 166 -26.19 0.06 -5.56
N THR A 167 -26.54 0.05 -4.27
CA THR A 167 -27.80 0.62 -3.78
C THR A 167 -27.51 1.63 -2.68
N LYS A 168 -28.15 2.79 -2.77
CA LYS A 168 -28.14 3.79 -1.70
C LYS A 168 -29.56 4.16 -1.35
N PHE A 169 -29.82 4.36 -0.05
CA PHE A 169 -31.17 4.75 0.39
C PHE A 169 -31.26 6.27 0.50
N GLU A 170 -32.17 6.87 -0.24
CA GLU A 170 -32.49 8.29 -0.16
C GLU A 170 -33.94 8.47 0.32
N MET A 171 -34.12 9.14 1.44
CA MET A 171 -35.45 9.32 2.06
C MET A 171 -36.21 8.00 2.27
N GLY A 172 -35.50 6.91 2.61
CA GLY A 172 -36.07 5.57 2.80
C GLY A 172 -36.41 4.82 1.52
N LYS A 173 -36.06 5.33 0.34
CA LYS A 173 -36.25 4.67 -0.96
C LYS A 173 -34.91 4.19 -1.51
N PRO A 174 -34.85 2.96 -2.06
CA PRO A 174 -33.63 2.48 -2.72
C PRO A 174 -33.41 3.22 -4.04
N VAL A 175 -32.19 3.70 -4.23
CA VAL A 175 -31.67 4.22 -5.50
C VAL A 175 -30.64 3.22 -5.99
N VAL A 176 -30.91 2.56 -7.12
CA VAL A 176 -30.11 1.46 -7.64
C VAL A 176 -29.24 1.92 -8.79
N PHE A 177 -27.98 1.54 -8.74
CA PHE A 177 -26.97 1.85 -9.75
C PHE A 177 -26.39 0.55 -10.32
N TYR A 178 -26.25 0.49 -11.64
CA TYR A 178 -25.47 -0.55 -12.30
C TYR A 178 -24.10 0.03 -12.67
N ILE A 179 -23.04 -0.68 -12.34
CA ILE A 179 -21.68 -0.25 -12.60
C ILE A 179 -21.03 -1.29 -13.52
N GLU A 180 -20.49 -0.83 -14.63
CA GLU A 180 -19.66 -1.60 -15.53
C GLU A 180 -18.21 -1.11 -15.43
N CYS A 181 -17.29 -2.03 -15.14
CA CYS A 181 -15.87 -1.78 -14.94
C CYS A 181 -15.07 -2.16 -16.18
N LYS A 182 -14.29 -1.25 -16.74
CA LYS A 182 -13.41 -1.51 -17.88
C LYS A 182 -11.97 -1.13 -17.56
N ARG A 183 -11.20 -2.11 -17.05
CA ARG A 183 -9.79 -1.95 -16.87
C ARG A 183 -9.05 -2.08 -18.21
N TYR A 184 -8.65 -0.96 -18.76
CA TYR A 184 -7.90 -0.85 -20.01
C TYR A 184 -6.48 -0.34 -19.76
N GLY A 185 -5.54 -0.69 -20.66
CA GLY A 185 -4.23 -0.06 -20.68
C GLY A 185 -4.31 1.42 -21.03
N ARG A 186 -3.28 2.19 -20.66
CA ARG A 186 -3.22 3.67 -20.83
C ARG A 186 -3.55 4.18 -22.23
N GLN A 187 -3.22 3.41 -23.26
CA GLN A 187 -3.43 3.82 -24.66
C GLN A 187 -4.76 3.34 -25.23
N ASN A 188 -5.50 2.54 -24.50
CA ASN A 188 -6.77 2.01 -24.96
C ASN A 188 -7.90 2.99 -24.68
N SER A 189 -8.85 3.05 -25.60
CA SER A 189 -9.98 3.96 -25.50
C SER A 189 -11.29 3.20 -25.37
N VAL A 190 -12.21 3.77 -24.59
CA VAL A 190 -13.59 3.28 -24.50
C VAL A 190 -14.39 3.82 -25.67
N GLY A 191 -15.00 2.92 -26.44
CA GLY A 191 -15.90 3.25 -27.55
C GLY A 191 -17.35 3.47 -27.10
N VAL A 192 -18.11 4.22 -27.90
CA VAL A 192 -19.52 4.56 -27.62
C VAL A 192 -20.43 3.34 -27.56
N SER A 193 -20.05 2.20 -28.18
CA SER A 193 -20.82 0.95 -28.15
C SER A 193 -21.02 0.43 -26.72
N ILE A 194 -20.00 0.55 -25.87
CA ILE A 194 -20.04 0.09 -24.47
C ILE A 194 -21.11 0.87 -23.69
N VAL A 195 -21.07 2.20 -23.72
CA VAL A 195 -22.05 3.02 -22.99
C VAL A 195 -23.47 2.87 -23.55
N ARG A 196 -23.64 2.59 -24.86
CA ARG A 196 -24.93 2.30 -25.44
C ARG A 196 -25.50 0.95 -24.97
N SER A 197 -24.63 -0.07 -24.86
CA SER A 197 -25.01 -1.38 -24.30
C SER A 197 -25.47 -1.24 -22.87
N LEU A 198 -24.65 -0.57 -22.02
CA LEU A 198 -24.95 -0.33 -20.63
C LEU A 198 -26.25 0.50 -20.44
N TYR A 199 -26.49 1.50 -21.30
CA TYR A 199 -27.75 2.27 -21.33
C TYR A 199 -28.93 1.39 -21.68
N GLY A 200 -28.76 0.43 -22.63
CA GLY A 200 -29.79 -0.54 -22.98
C GLY A 200 -30.21 -1.39 -21.77
N VAL A 201 -29.26 -1.87 -21.00
CA VAL A 201 -29.49 -2.64 -19.75
C VAL A 201 -30.18 -1.76 -18.70
N GLN A 202 -29.70 -0.55 -18.46
CA GLN A 202 -30.32 0.42 -17.57
C GLN A 202 -31.77 0.66 -17.87
N SER A 203 -32.09 0.88 -19.17
CA SER A 203 -33.45 1.17 -19.64
C SER A 203 -34.37 -0.05 -19.57
N ALA A 204 -33.85 -1.25 -19.88
CA ALA A 204 -34.61 -2.49 -19.82
C ALA A 204 -35.02 -2.85 -18.38
N ASP A 205 -34.07 -2.74 -17.45
CA ASP A 205 -34.25 -3.06 -16.03
C ASP A 205 -34.88 -1.89 -15.23
N ARG A 206 -35.01 -0.71 -15.86
CA ARG A 206 -35.59 0.50 -15.26
C ARG A 206 -34.93 0.92 -13.94
N ILE A 207 -33.61 0.75 -13.83
CA ILE A 207 -32.85 1.17 -12.66
C ILE A 207 -32.55 2.68 -12.73
N ASN A 208 -32.18 3.28 -11.62
CA ASN A 208 -32.05 4.74 -11.51
C ASN A 208 -30.91 5.28 -12.38
N LYS A 209 -29.74 4.63 -12.38
CA LYS A 209 -28.58 5.11 -13.11
C LYS A 209 -27.59 3.99 -13.45
N ALA A 210 -26.92 4.10 -14.57
CA ALA A 210 -25.77 3.25 -14.89
C ALA A 210 -24.48 4.07 -14.93
N ILE A 211 -23.38 3.48 -14.48
CA ILE A 211 -22.08 4.10 -14.33
C ILE A 211 -21.04 3.25 -15.06
N LEU A 212 -20.33 3.84 -16.01
CA LEU A 212 -19.14 3.23 -16.57
C LEU A 212 -17.92 3.72 -15.77
N VAL A 213 -17.14 2.79 -15.23
CA VAL A 213 -15.88 3.06 -14.54
C VAL A 213 -14.72 2.52 -15.38
N THR A 214 -13.78 3.35 -15.78
CA THR A 214 -12.74 2.91 -16.71
C THR A 214 -11.38 3.56 -16.47
N THR A 215 -10.31 2.75 -16.60
CA THR A 215 -8.92 3.23 -16.65
C THR A 215 -8.50 3.66 -18.06
N GLY A 216 -9.32 3.36 -19.07
CA GLY A 216 -9.06 3.72 -20.48
C GLY A 216 -9.44 5.16 -20.80
N HIS A 217 -8.93 5.65 -21.93
CA HIS A 217 -9.26 6.98 -22.41
C HIS A 217 -10.74 7.07 -22.83
N VAL A 218 -11.46 8.03 -22.26
CA VAL A 218 -12.88 8.28 -22.59
C VAL A 218 -12.99 9.13 -23.84
N THR A 219 -13.48 8.54 -24.95
CA THR A 219 -13.59 9.23 -26.23
C THR A 219 -14.64 10.34 -26.19
N ARG A 220 -14.50 11.35 -27.09
CA ARG A 220 -15.47 12.43 -27.22
C ARG A 220 -16.91 11.91 -27.49
N GLY A 221 -17.03 10.80 -28.25
CA GLY A 221 -18.34 10.18 -28.52
C GLY A 221 -19.02 9.65 -27.28
N VAL A 222 -18.24 9.03 -26.36
CA VAL A 222 -18.72 8.55 -25.06
C VAL A 222 -19.15 9.74 -24.19
N ARG A 223 -18.31 10.77 -24.04
CA ARG A 223 -18.64 11.95 -23.23
C ARG A 223 -19.93 12.61 -23.69
N LYS A 224 -20.08 12.80 -25.01
CA LYS A 224 -21.31 13.37 -25.58
C LYS A 224 -22.54 12.51 -25.31
N PHE A 225 -22.44 11.19 -25.51
CA PHE A 225 -23.56 10.28 -25.26
C PHE A 225 -24.00 10.31 -23.80
N VAL A 226 -23.05 10.27 -22.86
CA VAL A 226 -23.32 10.34 -21.41
C VAL A 226 -23.90 11.68 -21.01
N GLU A 227 -23.43 12.79 -21.59
CA GLU A 227 -23.95 14.13 -21.36
C GLU A 227 -25.40 14.26 -21.82
N ASP A 228 -25.74 13.70 -23.00
CA ASP A 228 -27.11 13.66 -23.52
C ASP A 228 -28.06 12.80 -22.63
N GLN A 229 -27.51 11.87 -21.83
CA GLN A 229 -28.22 10.95 -20.92
C GLN A 229 -27.85 11.20 -19.44
N ASN A 230 -27.47 12.40 -19.05
CA ASN A 230 -26.81 12.73 -17.78
C ASN A 230 -27.58 12.31 -16.52
N THR A 231 -28.90 12.19 -16.57
CA THR A 231 -29.72 11.71 -15.44
C THR A 231 -29.65 10.19 -15.27
N LEU A 232 -29.40 9.43 -16.34
CA LEU A 232 -29.45 7.97 -16.38
C LEU A 232 -28.08 7.32 -16.51
N MET A 233 -27.07 8.09 -16.93
CA MET A 233 -25.72 7.61 -17.19
C MET A 233 -24.66 8.52 -16.56
N SER A 234 -23.55 7.95 -16.16
CA SER A 234 -22.30 8.69 -15.88
C SER A 234 -21.07 7.86 -16.24
N VAL A 235 -19.95 8.53 -16.34
CA VAL A 235 -18.63 7.91 -16.50
C VAL A 235 -17.74 8.41 -15.37
N ILE A 236 -17.01 7.50 -14.75
CA ILE A 236 -15.93 7.77 -13.82
C ILE A 236 -14.64 7.41 -14.55
N ASP A 237 -13.84 8.40 -14.87
CA ASP A 237 -12.58 8.22 -15.58
C ASP A 237 -11.41 8.02 -14.61
N ILE A 238 -10.21 7.80 -15.15
CA ILE A 238 -9.02 7.46 -14.37
C ILE A 238 -8.67 8.51 -13.30
N GLU A 239 -8.90 9.79 -13.57
CA GLU A 239 -8.59 10.84 -12.60
C GLU A 239 -9.57 10.79 -11.41
N GLU A 240 -10.85 10.59 -11.70
CA GLU A 240 -11.90 10.43 -10.68
C GLU A 240 -11.70 9.14 -9.89
N ILE A 241 -11.30 8.04 -10.54
CA ILE A 241 -10.97 6.77 -9.87
C ILE A 241 -9.85 6.98 -8.84
N HIS A 242 -8.76 7.66 -9.23
CA HIS A 242 -7.66 7.93 -8.31
C HIS A 242 -8.05 8.80 -7.12
N GLU A 243 -8.96 9.75 -7.32
CA GLU A 243 -9.48 10.55 -6.22
C GLU A 243 -10.31 9.72 -5.25
N LEU A 244 -11.14 8.83 -5.78
CA LEU A 244 -11.95 7.88 -4.99
C LEU A 244 -11.06 6.92 -4.20
N ILE A 245 -10.05 6.32 -4.84
CA ILE A 245 -9.08 5.42 -4.20
C ILE A 245 -8.34 6.13 -3.07
N ARG A 246 -7.86 7.37 -3.27
CA ARG A 246 -7.19 8.13 -2.20
C ARG A 246 -8.11 8.42 -1.01
N ARG A 247 -9.41 8.63 -1.26
CA ARG A 247 -10.39 8.79 -0.17
C ARG A 247 -10.64 7.49 0.57
N SER A 248 -10.73 6.38 -0.14
CA SER A 248 -10.88 5.05 0.44
C SER A 248 -9.65 4.67 1.28
N ALA A 249 -8.42 4.88 0.77
CA ALA A 249 -7.18 4.63 1.50
C ALA A 249 -7.04 5.38 2.84
N ARG A 250 -7.74 6.52 3.01
CA ARG A 250 -7.75 7.26 4.29
C ARG A 250 -8.73 6.68 5.33
N LYS A 251 -9.55 5.73 4.92
CA LYS A 251 -10.55 5.07 5.78
C LYS A 251 -10.09 3.68 6.24
N ILE A 252 -9.02 3.16 5.60
CA ILE A 252 -8.31 1.95 5.96
C ILE A 252 -7.30 2.24 7.05
#